data_953d0a96a21bcbf5732711177793866b
#
_entry.id   953d0a96a21bcbf5732711177793866b
#
_cell.length_a   1.000
_cell.length_b   1.000
_cell.length_c   1.000
_cell.angle_alpha   90.00
_cell.angle_beta   90.00
_cell.angle_gamma   90.00
#
_symmetry.space_group_name_H-M   'P 1'
#
loop_
_entity.id
_entity.type
_entity.pdbx_description
1 polymer ?
#
loop_
_entity_poly.entity_id
_entity_poly.type
_entity_poly.pdbx_seq_one_letter_code
_entity_poly.pdbx_strand_id
1 'polypeptide(L)'
;IPHNSNGSNGQMFKLVDWAGDPMNDDYADQRMRNEPIVEITQVKGTSDTHPLLSPTDEWADFEIYKFRVGTSLHSEEKGSYVREALLNGLALEAQGVKNPYQFGFVAASDTHVAGTSDDEETFFSKAGLLDGLPERRGSVPVDTMYGLFARFLAPDTLTEVDGRTYTYGGGFESW
;
A
#
# COMPACT_ATOMS: atom_id res chain seq x y z
N ILE A 1 9.45 4.08 6.40
CA ILE A 1 8.65 2.84 6.31
C ILE A 1 8.41 2.56 4.85
N PRO A 2 8.90 1.44 4.27
CA PRO A 2 8.44 0.97 2.99
C PRO A 2 6.93 0.66 3.03
N HIS A 3 6.16 1.27 2.10
CA HIS A 3 4.73 1.00 1.95
C HIS A 3 4.36 1.00 0.47
N ASN A 4 3.25 0.35 0.11
CA ASN A 4 2.85 0.13 -1.29
C ASN A 4 3.98 -0.50 -2.12
N SER A 5 4.76 -1.40 -1.52
CA SER A 5 5.91 -1.98 -2.22
C SER A 5 5.50 -2.78 -3.45
N ASN A 6 4.32 -3.42 -3.43
CA ASN A 6 3.72 -4.09 -4.58
C ASN A 6 3.58 -3.17 -5.81
N GLY A 7 3.31 -1.88 -5.62
CA GLY A 7 3.22 -0.86 -6.67
C GLY A 7 4.54 -0.14 -6.98
N SER A 8 5.67 -0.60 -6.47
CA SER A 8 6.98 0.07 -6.59
C SER A 8 7.72 -0.21 -7.90
N ASN A 9 7.22 -1.11 -8.74
CA ASN A 9 7.88 -1.52 -9.97
C ASN A 9 9.30 -2.08 -9.75
N GLY A 10 9.46 -2.95 -8.76
CA GLY A 10 10.74 -3.56 -8.41
C GLY A 10 11.74 -2.65 -7.72
N GLN A 11 11.34 -1.41 -7.39
CA GLN A 11 12.28 -0.42 -6.87
C GLN A 11 12.49 -0.52 -5.35
N MET A 12 11.50 -1.04 -4.62
CA MET A 12 11.52 -1.01 -3.17
C MET A 12 12.59 -1.91 -2.56
N PHE A 13 12.78 -3.10 -3.11
CA PHE A 13 13.68 -4.12 -2.56
C PHE A 13 14.77 -4.54 -3.55
N LYS A 14 15.36 -3.57 -4.22
CA LYS A 14 16.52 -3.80 -5.09
C LYS A 14 17.70 -4.36 -4.30
N LEU A 15 18.49 -5.21 -4.95
CA LEU A 15 19.76 -5.76 -4.43
C LEU A 15 20.98 -4.94 -4.87
N VAL A 16 20.76 -3.72 -5.29
CA VAL A 16 21.80 -2.76 -5.70
C VAL A 16 21.56 -1.41 -5.00
N ASP A 17 22.60 -0.66 -4.84
CA ASP A 17 22.56 0.70 -4.31
C ASP A 17 22.11 1.75 -5.36
N TRP A 18 22.24 3.03 -5.04
CA TRP A 18 21.87 4.14 -5.92
C TRP A 18 22.71 4.26 -7.18
N ALA A 19 23.98 3.80 -7.13
CA ALA A 19 24.89 3.79 -8.27
C ALA A 19 24.66 2.59 -9.18
N GLY A 20 23.90 1.59 -8.72
CA GLY A 20 23.70 0.33 -9.38
C GLY A 20 24.74 -0.74 -9.01
N ASP A 21 25.59 -0.46 -8.01
CA ASP A 21 26.54 -1.40 -7.50
C ASP A 21 25.87 -2.42 -6.55
N PRO A 22 26.41 -3.64 -6.41
CA PRO A 22 25.88 -4.62 -5.47
C PRO A 22 25.78 -4.06 -4.05
N MET A 23 24.71 -4.43 -3.33
CA MET A 23 24.50 -4.01 -1.95
C MET A 23 25.67 -4.40 -1.07
N ASN A 24 26.09 -3.48 -0.20
CA ASN A 24 27.17 -3.64 0.76
C ASN A 24 26.67 -3.38 2.19
N ASP A 25 27.54 -3.64 3.17
CA ASP A 25 27.22 -3.51 4.59
C ASP A 25 26.80 -2.10 5.00
N ASP A 26 27.44 -1.06 4.46
CA ASP A 26 27.10 0.33 4.79
C ASP A 26 25.69 0.70 4.33
N TYR A 27 25.31 0.26 3.12
CA TYR A 27 23.98 0.48 2.58
C TYR A 27 22.93 -0.36 3.34
N ALA A 28 23.26 -1.62 3.68
CA ALA A 28 22.40 -2.46 4.50
C ALA A 28 22.14 -1.84 5.88
N ASP A 29 23.18 -1.36 6.56
CA ASP A 29 23.08 -0.65 7.85
C ASP A 29 22.22 0.63 7.74
N GLN A 30 22.34 1.36 6.65
CA GLN A 30 21.51 2.54 6.42
C GLN A 30 20.03 2.18 6.24
N ARG A 31 19.73 1.14 5.48
CA ARG A 31 18.36 0.65 5.32
C ARG A 31 17.77 0.21 6.65
N MET A 32 18.48 -0.60 7.42
CA MET A 32 18.04 -1.06 8.74
C MET A 32 17.72 0.09 9.71
N ARG A 33 18.52 1.16 9.70
CA ARG A 33 18.23 2.34 10.52
C ARG A 33 16.99 3.12 10.08
N ASN A 34 16.75 3.21 8.77
CA ASN A 34 15.69 4.03 8.19
C ASN A 34 14.39 3.28 7.94
N GLU A 35 14.45 1.97 7.83
CA GLU A 35 13.34 1.09 7.48
C GLU A 35 13.11 -0.01 8.54
N PRO A 36 12.85 0.36 9.82
CA PRO A 36 12.71 -0.62 10.89
C PRO A 36 11.42 -1.44 10.80
N ILE A 37 10.44 -0.98 10.03
CA ILE A 37 9.16 -1.66 9.79
C ILE A 37 8.76 -1.54 8.32
N VAL A 38 7.95 -2.48 7.84
CA VAL A 38 7.40 -2.51 6.48
C VAL A 38 5.90 -2.75 6.52
N GLU A 39 5.17 -2.12 5.62
CA GLU A 39 3.75 -2.36 5.42
C GLU A 39 3.56 -3.59 4.52
N ILE A 40 2.72 -4.54 4.98
CA ILE A 40 2.45 -5.77 4.22
C ILE A 40 1.12 -5.78 3.47
N THR A 41 0.19 -4.91 3.83
CA THR A 41 -1.10 -4.78 3.14
C THR A 41 -1.80 -3.46 3.47
N GLN A 42 -2.58 -2.96 2.53
CA GLN A 42 -3.46 -1.80 2.68
C GLN A 42 -4.51 -1.79 1.55
N VAL A 43 -5.30 -0.71 1.41
CA VAL A 43 -6.37 -0.61 0.40
C VAL A 43 -5.91 -0.83 -1.05
N LYS A 44 -4.63 -0.63 -1.34
CA LYS A 44 -4.02 -0.89 -2.66
C LYS A 44 -3.45 -2.31 -2.79
N GLY A 45 -3.98 -3.25 -2.00
CA GLY A 45 -3.66 -4.66 -2.09
C GLY A 45 -2.49 -5.12 -1.23
N THR A 46 -2.19 -6.40 -1.35
CA THR A 46 -1.11 -7.03 -0.60
C THR A 46 0.27 -6.64 -1.13
N SER A 47 1.21 -6.42 -0.21
CA SER A 47 2.65 -6.36 -0.48
C SER A 47 3.39 -7.57 0.09
N ASP A 48 2.68 -8.56 0.66
CA ASP A 48 3.31 -9.75 1.24
C ASP A 48 4.02 -10.59 0.18
N THR A 49 3.26 -11.16 -0.77
CA THR A 49 3.79 -11.98 -1.85
C THR A 49 2.92 -11.92 -3.10
N HIS A 50 3.35 -12.62 -4.15
CA HIS A 50 2.66 -12.73 -5.43
C HIS A 50 2.78 -14.17 -5.96
N PRO A 51 1.79 -14.72 -6.72
CA PRO A 51 1.84 -16.09 -7.25
C PRO A 51 3.10 -16.42 -8.06
N LEU A 52 3.64 -15.44 -8.79
CA LEU A 52 4.88 -15.63 -9.55
C LEU A 52 6.13 -15.80 -8.66
N LEU A 53 6.09 -15.30 -7.42
CA LEU A 53 7.19 -15.38 -6.46
C LEU A 53 6.99 -16.51 -5.45
N SER A 54 5.75 -16.95 -5.24
CA SER A 54 5.36 -18.01 -4.31
C SER A 54 4.39 -19.00 -4.98
N PRO A 55 4.80 -19.75 -6.00
CA PRO A 55 3.90 -20.55 -6.84
C PRO A 55 3.28 -21.76 -6.14
N THR A 56 3.74 -22.12 -4.96
CA THR A 56 3.22 -23.25 -4.16
C THR A 56 2.35 -22.80 -3.00
N ASP A 57 2.16 -21.49 -2.81
CA ASP A 57 1.33 -20.92 -1.78
C ASP A 57 -0.07 -20.66 -2.33
N GLU A 58 -1.07 -21.38 -1.80
CA GLU A 58 -2.48 -21.25 -2.24
C GLU A 58 -3.11 -19.89 -1.93
N TRP A 59 -2.49 -19.09 -1.06
CA TRP A 59 -2.96 -17.76 -0.67
C TRP A 59 -2.19 -16.62 -1.36
N ALA A 60 -1.22 -16.94 -2.21
CA ALA A 60 -0.37 -15.94 -2.85
C ALA A 60 -1.12 -15.01 -3.80
N ASP A 61 -2.30 -15.39 -4.28
CA ASP A 61 -3.15 -14.60 -5.18
C ASP A 61 -4.17 -13.72 -4.45
N PHE A 62 -4.15 -13.70 -3.12
CA PHE A 62 -5.10 -12.92 -2.33
C PHE A 62 -4.84 -11.42 -2.47
N GLU A 63 -5.84 -10.68 -2.93
CA GLU A 63 -5.85 -9.21 -3.04
C GLU A 63 -4.66 -8.61 -3.81
N ILE A 64 -4.36 -9.15 -4.97
CA ILE A 64 -3.31 -8.64 -5.85
C ILE A 64 -3.76 -7.35 -6.53
N TYR A 65 -3.04 -6.26 -6.28
CA TYR A 65 -3.14 -5.01 -7.02
C TYR A 65 -1.92 -4.87 -7.96
N LYS A 66 -2.16 -4.98 -9.25
CA LYS A 66 -1.12 -5.16 -10.27
C LYS A 66 -0.52 -3.89 -10.85
N PHE A 67 -0.97 -2.72 -10.42
CA PHE A 67 -0.54 -1.47 -11.00
C PHE A 67 0.47 -0.74 -10.11
N ARG A 68 1.27 0.12 -10.71
CA ARG A 68 2.04 1.13 -9.98
C ARG A 68 1.09 2.13 -9.36
N VAL A 69 1.40 2.59 -8.16
CA VAL A 69 0.55 3.54 -7.42
C VAL A 69 0.23 4.76 -8.29
N GLY A 70 -1.04 5.13 -8.35
CA GLY A 70 -1.54 6.28 -9.11
C GLY A 70 -1.48 6.15 -10.63
N THR A 71 -1.31 4.94 -11.17
CA THR A 71 -1.23 4.72 -12.62
C THR A 71 -2.00 3.48 -13.06
N SER A 72 -2.15 3.30 -14.38
CA SER A 72 -2.61 2.07 -15.02
C SER A 72 -1.48 1.20 -15.58
N LEU A 73 -0.22 1.54 -15.28
CA LEU A 73 0.94 0.79 -15.72
C LEU A 73 1.19 -0.38 -14.78
N HIS A 74 1.49 -1.57 -15.31
CA HIS A 74 1.82 -2.72 -14.49
C HIS A 74 3.09 -2.49 -13.67
N SER A 75 3.10 -3.00 -12.45
CA SER A 75 4.25 -3.03 -11.56
C SER A 75 5.00 -4.35 -11.76
N GLU A 76 6.31 -4.30 -11.76
CA GLU A 76 7.17 -5.50 -11.72
C GLU A 76 7.04 -6.18 -10.36
N GLU A 77 6.88 -7.50 -10.36
CA GLU A 77 6.74 -8.27 -9.13
C GLU A 77 8.07 -8.43 -8.40
N LYS A 78 9.13 -8.76 -9.12
CA LYS A 78 10.46 -8.95 -8.55
C LYS A 78 11.01 -7.66 -7.96
N GLY A 79 11.42 -7.71 -6.69
CA GLY A 79 11.88 -6.54 -5.94
C GLY A 79 10.75 -5.67 -5.38
N SER A 80 9.49 -6.13 -5.47
CA SER A 80 8.31 -5.40 -5.00
C SER A 80 7.63 -6.02 -3.78
N TYR A 81 7.94 -7.26 -3.42
CA TYR A 81 7.22 -7.99 -2.38
C TYR A 81 8.09 -8.34 -1.17
N VAL A 82 7.48 -8.25 0.00
CA VAL A 82 8.16 -8.35 1.30
C VAL A 82 8.76 -9.73 1.54
N ARG A 83 8.03 -10.81 1.21
CA ARG A 83 8.50 -12.18 1.42
C ARG A 83 9.74 -12.48 0.56
N GLU A 84 9.78 -11.98 -0.68
CA GLU A 84 10.97 -12.04 -1.52
C GLU A 84 12.15 -11.26 -0.90
N ALA A 85 11.87 -10.06 -0.37
CA ALA A 85 12.90 -9.25 0.31
C ALA A 85 13.50 -9.98 1.51
N LEU A 86 12.70 -10.64 2.34
CA LEU A 86 13.19 -11.45 3.47
C LEU A 86 14.09 -12.58 3.00
N LEU A 87 13.69 -13.31 1.95
CA LEU A 87 14.51 -14.39 1.36
C LEU A 87 15.82 -13.85 0.79
N ASN A 88 15.78 -12.71 0.11
CA ASN A 88 16.96 -12.04 -0.42
C ASN A 88 17.89 -11.56 0.70
N GLY A 89 17.33 -11.09 1.81
CA GLY A 89 18.12 -10.72 3.00
C GLY A 89 18.90 -11.91 3.57
N LEU A 90 18.27 -13.06 3.71
CA LEU A 90 18.94 -14.30 4.14
C LEU A 90 20.01 -14.75 3.13
N ALA A 91 19.75 -14.60 1.83
CA ALA A 91 20.72 -14.93 0.79
C ALA A 91 21.95 -14.01 0.82
N LEU A 92 21.77 -12.72 1.14
CA LEU A 92 22.88 -11.77 1.35
C LEU A 92 23.72 -12.17 2.56
N GLU A 93 23.11 -12.52 3.68
CA GLU A 93 23.83 -13.03 4.86
C GLU A 93 24.68 -14.25 4.54
N ALA A 94 24.14 -15.18 3.77
CA ALA A 94 24.87 -16.37 3.34
C ALA A 94 26.08 -16.04 2.44
N GLN A 95 26.09 -14.86 1.81
CA GLN A 95 27.18 -14.34 0.99
C GLN A 95 28.15 -13.43 1.78
N GLY A 96 27.90 -13.23 3.09
CA GLY A 96 28.73 -12.41 3.95
C GLY A 96 28.43 -10.91 3.91
N VAL A 97 27.28 -10.52 3.36
CA VAL A 97 26.75 -9.16 3.38
C VAL A 97 25.67 -9.05 4.46
N LYS A 98 25.59 -7.95 5.19
CA LYS A 98 24.53 -7.73 6.18
C LYS A 98 23.15 -7.77 5.54
N ASN A 99 22.20 -8.34 6.26
CA ASN A 99 20.79 -8.40 5.82
C ASN A 99 20.10 -7.06 6.01
N PRO A 100 19.68 -6.36 4.93
CA PRO A 100 19.01 -5.07 5.02
C PRO A 100 17.52 -5.16 5.33
N TYR A 101 16.95 -6.35 5.40
CA TYR A 101 15.51 -6.61 5.44
C TYR A 101 15.04 -7.25 6.76
N GLN A 102 15.68 -6.91 7.89
CA GLN A 102 15.29 -7.38 9.22
C GLN A 102 14.27 -6.41 9.86
N PHE A 103 13.16 -6.17 9.20
CA PHE A 103 12.14 -5.23 9.63
C PHE A 103 10.95 -5.92 10.34
N GLY A 104 10.25 -5.20 11.21
CA GLY A 104 8.92 -5.59 11.71
C GLY A 104 7.83 -5.30 10.70
N PHE A 105 6.61 -5.76 10.96
CA PHE A 105 5.49 -5.65 10.05
C PHE A 105 4.41 -4.73 10.59
N VAL A 106 3.75 -4.01 9.68
CA VAL A 106 2.55 -3.24 9.94
C VAL A 106 1.54 -3.48 8.80
N ALA A 107 0.27 -3.47 9.15
CA ALA A 107 -0.83 -3.51 8.19
C ALA A 107 -1.89 -2.49 8.62
N ALA A 108 -2.43 -1.77 7.66
CA ALA A 108 -3.46 -0.76 7.90
C ALA A 108 -4.31 -0.57 6.65
N SER A 109 -5.48 0.03 6.81
CA SER A 109 -6.41 0.21 5.68
C SER A 109 -6.01 1.32 4.71
N ASP A 110 -5.25 2.32 5.15
CA ASP A 110 -4.88 3.50 4.34
C ASP A 110 -6.09 4.16 3.65
N THR A 111 -7.20 4.30 4.36
CA THR A 111 -8.47 4.74 3.80
C THR A 111 -8.49 6.21 3.38
N HIS A 112 -7.56 7.02 3.89
CA HIS A 112 -7.53 8.48 3.74
C HIS A 112 -8.81 9.16 4.23
N VAL A 113 -9.48 8.56 5.18
CA VAL A 113 -10.63 9.12 5.89
C VAL A 113 -10.51 8.85 7.39
N ALA A 114 -10.76 9.86 8.22
CA ALA A 114 -10.66 9.72 9.67
C ALA A 114 -11.87 9.00 10.30
N GLY A 115 -12.95 8.86 9.56
CA GLY A 115 -14.22 8.28 10.03
C GLY A 115 -14.52 6.90 9.45
N THR A 116 -13.48 6.12 9.12
CA THR A 116 -13.69 4.75 8.63
C THR A 116 -14.29 3.85 9.72
N SER A 117 -15.11 2.90 9.30
CA SER A 117 -15.71 1.88 10.17
C SER A 117 -14.91 0.59 10.10
N ASP A 118 -14.93 -0.20 11.17
CA ASP A 118 -14.45 -1.58 11.24
C ASP A 118 -15.53 -2.62 10.86
N ASP A 119 -16.75 -2.16 10.57
CA ASP A 119 -17.86 -2.96 10.09
C ASP A 119 -17.83 -3.03 8.56
N GLU A 120 -17.74 -4.24 8.01
CA GLU A 120 -17.67 -4.51 6.57
C GLU A 120 -18.86 -3.91 5.79
N GLU A 121 -20.05 -3.85 6.39
CA GLU A 121 -21.24 -3.30 5.75
C GLU A 121 -21.18 -1.77 5.59
N THR A 122 -20.44 -1.11 6.48
CA THR A 122 -20.32 0.35 6.53
C THR A 122 -18.91 0.85 6.22
N PHE A 123 -17.98 -0.06 5.93
CA PHE A 123 -16.61 0.30 5.56
C PHE A 123 -16.58 1.15 4.29
N PHE A 124 -15.79 2.22 4.34
CA PHE A 124 -15.57 3.12 3.22
C PHE A 124 -14.11 3.55 3.15
N SER A 125 -13.55 3.53 1.96
CA SER A 125 -12.21 4.04 1.69
C SER A 125 -12.21 5.03 0.54
N LYS A 126 -11.83 6.28 0.80
CA LYS A 126 -11.62 7.29 -0.23
C LYS A 126 -10.50 6.90 -1.19
N ALA A 127 -9.37 6.45 -0.66
CA ALA A 127 -8.26 5.97 -1.48
C ALA A 127 -8.65 4.75 -2.32
N GLY A 128 -9.43 3.81 -1.76
CA GLY A 128 -9.93 2.65 -2.46
C GLY A 128 -10.83 2.96 -3.65
N LEU A 129 -11.55 4.08 -3.64
CA LEU A 129 -12.36 4.53 -4.78
C LEU A 129 -11.51 4.99 -5.97
N LEU A 130 -10.39 5.62 -5.68
CA LEU A 130 -9.54 6.27 -6.68
C LEU A 130 -8.44 5.34 -7.21
N ASP A 131 -7.84 4.58 -6.32
CA ASP A 131 -6.64 3.81 -6.59
C ASP A 131 -6.55 2.63 -5.61
N GLY A 132 -7.39 1.63 -5.78
CA GLY A 132 -7.40 0.49 -4.88
C GLY A 132 -8.18 -0.69 -5.46
N LEU A 133 -8.15 -1.79 -4.74
CA LEU A 133 -8.90 -2.98 -5.07
C LEU A 133 -10.41 -2.73 -4.96
N PRO A 134 -11.22 -3.19 -5.92
CA PRO A 134 -12.67 -3.06 -5.87
C PRO A 134 -13.27 -3.60 -4.56
N GLU A 135 -12.73 -4.71 -4.06
CA GLU A 135 -13.17 -5.40 -2.86
C GLU A 135 -12.95 -4.56 -1.59
N ARG A 136 -11.97 -3.67 -1.63
CA ARG A 136 -11.59 -2.79 -0.50
C ARG A 136 -12.15 -1.39 -0.59
N ARG A 137 -13.01 -1.12 -1.56
CA ARG A 137 -13.67 0.19 -1.70
C ARG A 137 -14.76 0.43 -0.69
N GLY A 138 -15.31 -0.63 -0.13
CA GLY A 138 -16.43 -0.63 0.76
C GLY A 138 -17.73 -1.06 0.06
N SER A 139 -18.72 -1.45 0.85
CA SER A 139 -20.01 -1.96 0.40
C SER A 139 -21.09 -0.89 0.24
N VAL A 140 -20.73 0.38 0.33
CA VAL A 140 -21.69 1.49 0.20
C VAL A 140 -22.32 1.46 -1.20
N PRO A 141 -23.66 1.50 -1.34
CA PRO A 141 -24.34 1.52 -2.64
C PRO A 141 -23.80 2.60 -3.57
N VAL A 142 -23.71 2.28 -4.86
CA VAL A 142 -23.09 3.14 -5.88
C VAL A 142 -23.67 4.55 -5.92
N ASP A 143 -24.97 4.68 -5.77
CA ASP A 143 -25.66 5.96 -5.68
C ASP A 143 -25.27 6.78 -4.46
N THR A 144 -25.10 6.13 -3.29
CA THR A 144 -24.59 6.77 -2.08
C THR A 144 -23.11 7.15 -2.23
N MET A 145 -22.31 6.30 -2.89
CA MET A 145 -20.91 6.60 -3.19
C MET A 145 -20.76 7.81 -4.11
N TYR A 146 -21.57 7.90 -5.16
CA TYR A 146 -21.60 9.09 -6.02
C TYR A 146 -22.03 10.35 -5.25
N GLY A 147 -22.98 10.23 -4.36
CA GLY A 147 -23.39 11.33 -3.49
C GLY A 147 -22.27 11.80 -2.57
N LEU A 148 -21.55 10.86 -1.93
CA LEU A 148 -20.38 11.16 -1.11
C LEU A 148 -19.26 11.78 -1.94
N PHE A 149 -18.95 11.21 -3.09
CA PHE A 149 -17.92 11.73 -3.99
C PHE A 149 -18.24 13.14 -4.49
N ALA A 150 -19.48 13.39 -4.88
CA ALA A 150 -19.94 14.72 -5.29
C ALA A 150 -19.83 15.74 -4.14
N ARG A 151 -20.10 15.33 -2.91
CA ARG A 151 -19.95 16.18 -1.72
C ARG A 151 -18.50 16.53 -1.41
N PHE A 152 -17.58 15.59 -1.63
CA PHE A 152 -16.14 15.85 -1.46
C PHE A 152 -15.54 16.72 -2.56
N LEU A 153 -16.11 16.68 -3.76
CA LEU A 153 -15.65 17.47 -4.91
C LEU A 153 -16.29 18.84 -5.02
N ALA A 154 -17.43 19.07 -4.35
CA ALA A 154 -18.10 20.35 -4.38
C ALA A 154 -17.57 21.24 -3.24
N PRO A 155 -16.73 22.24 -3.52
CA PRO A 155 -16.34 23.21 -2.50
C PRO A 155 -17.61 23.95 -2.03
N ASP A 156 -17.63 24.30 -0.76
CA ASP A 156 -18.69 25.08 -0.13
C ASP A 156 -20.08 24.42 -0.05
N THR A 157 -20.19 23.11 -0.24
CA THR A 157 -21.46 22.42 -0.06
C THR A 157 -21.70 22.13 1.43
N LEU A 158 -22.77 22.68 1.95
CA LEU A 158 -23.27 22.30 3.27
C LEU A 158 -23.92 20.92 3.19
N THR A 159 -23.47 20.00 4.03
CA THR A 159 -24.06 18.67 4.12
C THR A 159 -24.59 18.44 5.51
N GLU A 160 -25.83 18.03 5.60
CA GLU A 160 -26.46 17.62 6.84
C GLU A 160 -26.34 16.11 7.02
N VAL A 161 -25.69 15.70 8.12
CA VAL A 161 -25.59 14.30 8.54
C VAL A 161 -26.03 14.24 10.00
N ASP A 162 -27.00 13.40 10.33
CA ASP A 162 -27.54 13.23 11.67
C ASP A 162 -27.99 14.56 12.34
N GLY A 163 -28.61 15.44 11.57
CA GLY A 163 -29.04 16.72 12.05
C GLY A 163 -27.93 17.74 12.36
N ARG A 164 -26.70 17.44 11.90
CA ARG A 164 -25.56 18.35 11.99
C ARG A 164 -25.15 18.81 10.60
N THR A 165 -24.90 20.09 10.48
CA THR A 165 -24.45 20.70 9.25
C THR A 165 -22.91 20.74 9.23
N TYR A 166 -22.31 20.16 8.21
CA TYR A 166 -20.87 20.19 7.98
C TYR A 166 -20.54 20.99 6.73
N THR A 167 -19.54 21.87 6.85
CA THR A 167 -18.98 22.57 5.70
C THR A 167 -17.70 21.85 5.30
N TYR A 168 -17.67 21.29 4.09
CA TYR A 168 -16.48 20.72 3.52
C TYR A 168 -15.76 21.79 2.69
N GLY A 169 -14.74 22.39 3.26
CA GLY A 169 -13.83 23.27 2.52
C GLY A 169 -13.08 22.47 1.47
N GLY A 170 -13.06 22.99 0.27
CA GLY A 170 -12.41 22.54 -0.93
C GLY A 170 -11.58 21.27 -0.88
N GLY A 171 -12.14 20.21 -1.37
CA GLY A 171 -11.42 19.15 -2.03
C GLY A 171 -10.31 18.43 -1.28
N PHE A 172 -9.54 17.83 -2.09
CA PHE A 172 -8.40 16.98 -1.81
C PHE A 172 -7.17 17.69 -1.23
N GLU A 173 -7.16 19.00 -1.10
CA GLU A 173 -5.99 19.79 -0.73
C GLU A 173 -5.70 19.84 0.78
N SER A 174 -6.55 19.29 1.60
CA SER A 174 -6.40 19.36 3.05
C SER A 174 -5.94 18.04 3.72
N TRP A 175 -5.31 17.15 2.94
CA TRP A 175 -4.85 15.86 3.45
C TRP A 175 -3.39 15.57 3.15
#